data_066d200ea4e593e475e9dd93c31a724f
#
_entry.id   066d200ea4e593e475e9dd93c31a724f
#
_cell.length_a   1.000
_cell.length_b   1.000
_cell.length_c   1.000
_cell.angle_alpha   90.00
_cell.angle_beta   90.00
_cell.angle_gamma   90.00
#
_symmetry.space_group_name_H-M   'P 1'
#
loop_
_entity.id
_entity.type
_entity.pdbx_description
1 polymer ?
#
loop_
_entity_poly.entity_id
_entity_poly.type
_entity_poly.pdbx_seq_one_letter_code
_entity_poly.pdbx_strand_id
1 'polypeptide(L)'
;MNYIIEQGKADAPVFILLHGTGGDEHSLLPIGKELNADATLIGIRGTVQEDGMNRYFRRLAEGIYDEKDLESRGKELDDFIDGLAQTYDFSFDQVTLIGYSNGANIAVNLMLRDSRLKKAILLHPMYPINVVNSEHLKNTESFMTFGTHDPIVPIKESRRVLNLFAENHGDVTYVWTQSHQLTYEEISEAKKWLENKHS
;
A
#
# COMPACT_ATOMS: atom_id res chain seq x y z
N MET A 1 -16.57 -4.07 4.32
CA MET A 1 -15.62 -4.68 3.37
C MET A 1 -15.35 -6.13 3.79
N ASN A 2 -15.01 -7.03 2.86
CA ASN A 2 -14.53 -8.37 3.21
C ASN A 2 -13.07 -8.26 3.66
N TYR A 3 -12.72 -8.98 4.70
CA TYR A 3 -11.35 -9.01 5.22
C TYR A 3 -11.06 -10.34 5.90
N ILE A 4 -9.78 -10.61 6.10
CA ILE A 4 -9.28 -11.71 6.91
C ILE A 4 -8.25 -11.16 7.90
N ILE A 5 -8.20 -11.74 9.09
CA ILE A 5 -7.18 -11.46 10.08
C ILE A 5 -6.46 -12.74 10.49
N GLU A 6 -5.13 -12.72 10.47
CA GLU A 6 -4.28 -13.71 11.11
C GLU A 6 -3.52 -13.01 12.24
N GLN A 7 -3.86 -13.35 13.47
CA GLN A 7 -3.26 -12.73 14.65
C GLN A 7 -1.81 -13.13 14.81
N GLY A 8 -0.95 -12.14 14.98
CA GLY A 8 0.46 -12.30 15.29
C GLY A 8 0.73 -12.37 16.79
N LYS A 9 1.99 -12.15 17.15
CA LYS A 9 2.39 -12.05 18.56
C LYS A 9 1.95 -10.73 19.17
N ALA A 10 1.80 -10.69 20.50
CA ALA A 10 1.59 -9.44 21.23
C ALA A 10 2.73 -8.46 20.92
N ASP A 11 2.39 -7.18 20.79
CA ASP A 11 3.32 -6.07 20.48
C ASP A 11 4.04 -6.16 19.12
N ALA A 12 3.68 -7.14 18.27
CA ALA A 12 4.19 -7.22 16.89
C ALA A 12 3.52 -6.19 15.98
N PRO A 13 4.15 -5.85 14.84
CA PRO A 13 3.54 -4.96 13.84
C PRO A 13 2.22 -5.48 13.32
N VAL A 14 1.37 -4.57 12.87
CA VAL A 14 0.11 -4.87 12.16
C VAL A 14 0.28 -4.52 10.70
N PHE A 15 0.19 -5.49 9.82
CA PHE A 15 0.27 -5.31 8.38
C PHE A 15 -1.13 -5.25 7.76
N ILE A 16 -1.48 -4.09 7.22
CA ILE A 16 -2.68 -3.92 6.41
C ILE A 16 -2.32 -4.25 4.95
N LEU A 17 -2.87 -5.34 4.44
CA LEU A 17 -2.51 -5.93 3.16
C LEU A 17 -3.55 -5.57 2.09
N LEU A 18 -3.12 -4.86 1.04
CA LEU A 18 -3.96 -4.32 -0.02
C LEU A 18 -3.56 -4.92 -1.37
N HIS A 19 -4.39 -5.83 -1.89
CA HIS A 19 -4.12 -6.64 -3.07
C HIS A 19 -4.05 -5.84 -4.39
N GLY A 20 -3.42 -6.40 -5.41
CA GLY A 20 -3.50 -5.90 -6.78
C GLY A 20 -4.84 -6.22 -7.46
N THR A 21 -5.06 -5.67 -8.66
CA THR A 21 -6.26 -5.94 -9.47
C THR A 21 -6.50 -7.44 -9.62
N GLY A 22 -7.72 -7.89 -9.36
CA GLY A 22 -8.14 -9.29 -9.45
C GLY A 22 -7.86 -10.12 -8.20
N GLY A 23 -7.10 -9.60 -7.24
CA GLY A 23 -6.82 -10.26 -5.96
C GLY A 23 -7.99 -10.19 -4.98
N ASP A 24 -7.76 -10.67 -3.78
CA ASP A 24 -8.69 -10.69 -2.66
C ASP A 24 -7.96 -10.50 -1.32
N GLU A 25 -8.66 -10.63 -0.21
CA GLU A 25 -8.12 -10.48 1.15
C GLU A 25 -7.02 -11.49 1.52
N HIS A 26 -6.88 -12.60 0.77
CA HIS A 26 -5.86 -13.61 1.02
C HIS A 26 -4.57 -13.39 0.21
N SER A 27 -4.65 -12.61 -0.86
CA SER A 27 -3.62 -12.55 -1.92
C SER A 27 -2.23 -12.16 -1.42
N LEU A 28 -2.12 -11.27 -0.43
CA LEU A 28 -0.83 -10.81 0.11
C LEU A 28 -0.44 -11.47 1.44
N LEU A 29 -1.23 -12.38 1.99
CA LEU A 29 -0.88 -13.08 3.23
C LEU A 29 0.49 -13.78 3.17
N PRO A 30 0.86 -14.49 2.08
CA PRO A 30 2.18 -15.10 1.97
C PRO A 30 3.33 -14.07 2.04
N ILE A 31 3.13 -12.90 1.43
CA ILE A 31 4.10 -11.79 1.47
C ILE A 31 4.20 -11.22 2.89
N GLY A 32 3.07 -10.98 3.55
CA GLY A 32 3.06 -10.52 4.93
C GLY A 32 3.83 -11.45 5.87
N LYS A 33 3.62 -12.77 5.74
CA LYS A 33 4.36 -13.80 6.50
C LYS A 33 5.85 -13.81 6.21
N GLU A 34 6.25 -13.64 4.94
CA GLU A 34 7.66 -13.58 4.55
C GLU A 34 8.34 -12.32 5.12
N LEU A 35 7.65 -11.20 5.13
CA LEU A 35 8.17 -9.94 5.68
C LEU A 35 8.36 -9.99 7.20
N ASN A 36 7.37 -10.52 7.92
CA ASN A 36 7.45 -10.73 9.37
C ASN A 36 6.46 -11.81 9.81
N ALA A 37 6.97 -12.98 10.19
CA ALA A 37 6.16 -14.12 10.61
C ALA A 37 5.40 -13.89 11.94
N ASP A 38 5.81 -12.91 12.73
CA ASP A 38 5.21 -12.57 14.03
C ASP A 38 4.13 -11.47 13.92
N ALA A 39 4.03 -10.79 12.76
CA ALA A 39 3.08 -9.69 12.55
C ALA A 39 1.63 -10.16 12.54
N THR A 40 0.72 -9.31 13.02
CA THR A 40 -0.70 -9.46 12.73
C THR A 40 -0.97 -9.05 11.28
N LEU A 41 -1.59 -9.94 10.50
CA LEU A 41 -1.89 -9.71 9.09
C LEU A 41 -3.38 -9.45 8.90
N ILE A 42 -3.73 -8.32 8.29
CA ILE A 42 -5.11 -7.95 7.98
C ILE A 42 -5.22 -7.73 6.48
N GLY A 43 -5.69 -8.73 5.76
CA GLY A 43 -5.98 -8.61 4.34
C GLY A 43 -7.38 -8.03 4.10
N ILE A 44 -7.49 -7.01 3.27
CA ILE A 44 -8.77 -6.33 2.98
C ILE A 44 -9.06 -6.44 1.49
N ARG A 45 -10.30 -6.87 1.14
CA ARG A 45 -10.74 -6.94 -0.25
C ARG A 45 -11.29 -5.61 -0.72
N GLY A 46 -10.83 -5.13 -1.88
CA GLY A 46 -11.42 -4.00 -2.57
C GLY A 46 -12.88 -4.26 -2.95
N THR A 47 -13.72 -3.23 -2.87
CA THR A 47 -15.18 -3.33 -3.01
C THR A 47 -15.69 -3.07 -4.42
N VAL A 48 -14.82 -2.69 -5.35
CA VAL A 48 -15.17 -2.47 -6.75
C VAL A 48 -14.97 -3.76 -7.54
N GLN A 49 -15.92 -4.05 -8.43
CA GLN A 49 -15.87 -5.16 -9.39
C GLN A 49 -15.77 -4.58 -10.81
N GLU A 50 -14.76 -4.99 -11.54
CA GLU A 50 -14.55 -4.60 -12.93
C GLU A 50 -14.14 -5.84 -13.74
N ASP A 51 -14.98 -6.25 -14.68
CA ASP A 51 -14.79 -7.47 -15.50
C ASP A 51 -14.52 -8.75 -14.67
N GLY A 52 -15.21 -8.88 -13.54
CA GLY A 52 -15.02 -9.99 -12.59
C GLY A 52 -13.78 -9.88 -11.69
N MET A 53 -13.01 -8.81 -11.79
CA MET A 53 -11.81 -8.55 -10.98
C MET A 53 -12.11 -7.59 -9.85
N ASN A 54 -11.63 -7.93 -8.63
CA ASN A 54 -11.70 -7.01 -7.48
C ASN A 54 -10.69 -5.88 -7.64
N ARG A 55 -11.14 -4.65 -7.27
CA ARG A 55 -10.33 -3.43 -7.24
C ARG A 55 -10.74 -2.59 -6.02
N TYR A 56 -9.87 -1.66 -5.61
CA TYR A 56 -10.24 -0.71 -4.56
C TYR A 56 -11.01 0.49 -5.13
N PHE A 57 -10.73 0.89 -6.35
CA PHE A 57 -11.40 2.02 -7.01
C PHE A 57 -11.49 1.77 -8.52
N ARG A 58 -12.43 2.49 -9.16
CA ARG A 58 -12.72 2.34 -10.59
C ARG A 58 -11.64 2.99 -11.45
N ARG A 59 -11.51 2.50 -12.67
CA ARG A 59 -10.85 3.20 -13.78
C ARG A 59 -11.88 3.58 -14.84
N LEU A 60 -11.61 4.66 -15.57
CA LEU A 60 -12.44 5.12 -16.68
C LEU A 60 -12.03 4.47 -17.99
N ALA A 61 -10.74 4.15 -18.13
CA ALA A 61 -10.12 3.40 -19.20
C ALA A 61 -8.77 2.83 -18.72
N GLU A 62 -8.09 2.06 -19.57
CA GLU A 62 -6.74 1.58 -19.27
C GLU A 62 -5.80 2.76 -18.98
N GLY A 63 -5.14 2.75 -17.83
CA GLY A 63 -4.26 3.83 -17.37
C GLY A 63 -4.96 5.13 -16.95
N ILE A 64 -6.30 5.22 -17.02
CA ILE A 64 -7.08 6.40 -16.63
C ILE A 64 -7.98 6.05 -15.45
N TYR A 65 -7.65 6.55 -14.28
CA TYR A 65 -8.38 6.27 -13.05
C TYR A 65 -9.51 7.27 -12.79
N ASP A 66 -10.57 6.80 -12.14
CA ASP A 66 -11.63 7.66 -11.59
C ASP A 66 -11.13 8.28 -10.27
N GLU A 67 -10.58 9.49 -10.37
CA GLU A 67 -9.98 10.19 -9.22
C GLU A 67 -11.01 10.44 -8.10
N LYS A 68 -12.27 10.72 -8.46
CA LYS A 68 -13.35 10.96 -7.48
C LYS A 68 -13.70 9.66 -6.75
N ASP A 69 -13.75 8.55 -7.48
CA ASP A 69 -13.98 7.25 -6.86
C ASP A 69 -12.80 6.85 -5.97
N LEU A 70 -11.54 7.10 -6.41
CA LEU A 70 -10.35 6.88 -5.58
C LEU A 70 -10.43 7.63 -4.24
N GLU A 71 -10.80 8.91 -4.27
CA GLU A 71 -10.97 9.72 -3.06
C GLU A 71 -12.09 9.18 -2.14
N SER A 72 -13.23 8.81 -2.71
CA SER A 72 -14.36 8.26 -1.95
C SER A 72 -14.02 6.90 -1.34
N ARG A 73 -13.40 6.02 -2.12
CA ARG A 73 -13.00 4.69 -1.66
C ARG A 73 -11.85 4.74 -0.66
N GLY A 74 -10.93 5.70 -0.82
CA GLY A 74 -9.89 5.96 0.17
C GLY A 74 -10.48 6.32 1.51
N LYS A 75 -11.50 7.21 1.54
CA LYS A 75 -12.20 7.53 2.79
C LYS A 75 -12.92 6.32 3.40
N GLU A 76 -13.66 5.55 2.59
CA GLU A 76 -14.34 4.33 3.07
C GLU A 76 -13.36 3.32 3.68
N LEU A 77 -12.19 3.16 3.06
CA LEU A 77 -11.15 2.23 3.55
C LEU A 77 -10.50 2.75 4.83
N ASP A 78 -10.25 4.05 4.93
CA ASP A 78 -9.71 4.71 6.12
C ASP A 78 -10.66 4.53 7.32
N ASP A 79 -11.95 4.86 7.16
CA ASP A 79 -12.99 4.66 8.17
C ASP A 79 -13.09 3.16 8.58
N PHE A 80 -12.88 2.24 7.63
CA PHE A 80 -12.91 0.80 7.89
C PHE A 80 -11.71 0.34 8.70
N ILE A 81 -10.50 0.83 8.41
CA ILE A 81 -9.28 0.55 9.19
C ILE A 81 -9.41 1.09 10.61
N ASP A 82 -10.00 2.29 10.79
CA ASP A 82 -10.33 2.82 12.11
C ASP A 82 -11.22 1.86 12.92
N GLY A 83 -12.25 1.31 12.30
CA GLY A 83 -13.13 0.32 12.93
C GLY A 83 -12.40 -0.97 13.31
N LEU A 84 -11.46 -1.42 12.48
CA LEU A 84 -10.61 -2.59 12.78
C LEU A 84 -9.67 -2.30 13.95
N ALA A 85 -9.04 -1.12 14.00
CA ALA A 85 -8.15 -0.72 15.08
C ALA A 85 -8.88 -0.74 16.44
N GLN A 86 -10.12 -0.24 16.49
CA GLN A 86 -10.96 -0.30 17.68
C GLN A 86 -11.39 -1.74 18.04
N THR A 87 -11.72 -2.56 17.05
CA THR A 87 -12.22 -3.92 17.27
C THR A 87 -11.14 -4.87 17.75
N TYR A 88 -9.92 -4.71 17.24
CA TYR A 88 -8.77 -5.59 17.51
C TYR A 88 -7.72 -4.99 18.41
N ASP A 89 -7.97 -3.78 18.94
CA ASP A 89 -7.14 -3.07 19.93
C ASP A 89 -5.68 -2.90 19.48
N PHE A 90 -5.47 -2.38 18.25
CA PHE A 90 -4.14 -2.00 17.79
C PHE A 90 -3.99 -0.50 17.56
N SER A 91 -2.77 0.01 17.77
CA SER A 91 -2.40 1.39 17.53
C SER A 91 -1.94 1.62 16.10
N PHE A 92 -2.21 2.79 15.53
CA PHE A 92 -1.70 3.19 14.22
C PHE A 92 -0.17 3.24 14.14
N ASP A 93 0.52 3.44 15.25
CA ASP A 93 1.98 3.38 15.32
C ASP A 93 2.54 1.97 15.02
N GLN A 94 1.73 0.92 15.21
CA GLN A 94 2.07 -0.45 14.86
C GLN A 94 1.79 -0.77 13.38
N VAL A 95 1.02 0.08 12.68
CA VAL A 95 0.53 -0.20 11.34
C VAL A 95 1.61 0.03 10.29
N THR A 96 1.79 -0.95 9.40
CA THR A 96 2.46 -0.80 8.12
C THR A 96 1.50 -1.17 7.00
N LEU A 97 1.25 -0.22 6.08
CA LEU A 97 0.48 -0.51 4.88
C LEU A 97 1.35 -1.30 3.90
N ILE A 98 0.83 -2.38 3.35
CA ILE A 98 1.51 -3.16 2.30
C ILE A 98 0.56 -3.28 1.12
N GLY A 99 0.88 -2.59 0.04
CA GLY A 99 0.04 -2.55 -1.15
C GLY A 99 0.78 -2.99 -2.41
N TYR A 100 0.07 -3.67 -3.31
CA TYR A 100 0.58 -4.02 -4.62
C TYR A 100 -0.31 -3.44 -5.72
N SER A 101 0.30 -2.75 -6.71
CA SER A 101 -0.40 -2.21 -7.88
C SER A 101 -1.62 -1.36 -7.48
N ASN A 102 -2.86 -1.78 -7.80
CA ASN A 102 -4.08 -1.08 -7.38
C ASN A 102 -4.16 -0.87 -5.86
N GLY A 103 -3.72 -1.86 -5.06
CA GLY A 103 -3.62 -1.75 -3.61
C GLY A 103 -2.54 -0.77 -3.14
N ALA A 104 -1.41 -0.68 -3.87
CA ALA A 104 -0.39 0.34 -3.59
C ALA A 104 -0.92 1.76 -3.90
N ASN A 105 -1.72 1.91 -4.95
CA ASN A 105 -2.30 3.19 -5.33
C ASN A 105 -3.26 3.73 -4.26
N ILE A 106 -4.13 2.88 -3.71
CA ILE A 106 -5.03 3.31 -2.63
C ILE A 106 -4.28 3.49 -1.30
N ALA A 107 -3.18 2.75 -1.07
CA ALA A 107 -2.31 2.97 0.09
C ALA A 107 -1.67 4.37 0.05
N VAL A 108 -1.24 4.86 -1.13
CA VAL A 108 -0.79 6.25 -1.30
C VAL A 108 -1.91 7.23 -0.92
N ASN A 109 -3.16 6.98 -1.35
CA ASN A 109 -4.30 7.83 -0.98
C ASN A 109 -4.53 7.84 0.54
N LEU A 110 -4.44 6.69 1.22
CA LEU A 110 -4.55 6.59 2.68
C LEU A 110 -3.47 7.42 3.38
N MET A 111 -2.20 7.32 2.98
CA MET A 111 -1.10 8.08 3.57
C MET A 111 -1.23 9.60 3.34
N LEU A 112 -1.82 10.01 2.23
CA LEU A 112 -2.13 11.42 1.94
C LEU A 112 -3.30 11.95 2.77
N ARG A 113 -4.17 11.07 3.25
CA ARG A 113 -5.39 11.39 3.98
C ARG A 113 -5.21 11.34 5.49
N ASP A 114 -4.54 10.32 6.00
CA ASP A 114 -4.41 10.06 7.43
C ASP A 114 -2.96 10.21 7.91
N SER A 115 -2.72 11.24 8.70
CA SER A 115 -1.39 11.54 9.27
C SER A 115 -0.90 10.50 10.28
N ARG A 116 -1.75 9.56 10.71
CA ARG A 116 -1.38 8.46 11.63
C ARG A 116 -0.68 7.32 10.88
N LEU A 117 -0.91 7.20 9.57
CA LEU A 117 -0.29 6.18 8.72
C LEU A 117 1.12 6.62 8.32
N LYS A 118 2.12 6.12 9.03
CA LYS A 118 3.51 6.57 8.92
C LYS A 118 4.42 5.62 8.16
N LYS A 119 4.03 4.36 7.99
CA LYS A 119 4.90 3.34 7.38
C LYS A 119 4.19 2.59 6.27
N ALA A 120 4.87 2.41 5.13
CA ALA A 120 4.32 1.66 4.00
C ALA A 120 5.37 0.91 3.17
N ILE A 121 4.95 -0.24 2.62
CA ILE A 121 5.62 -0.94 1.53
C ILE A 121 4.69 -0.85 0.31
N LEU A 122 5.12 -0.11 -0.70
CA LEU A 122 4.34 0.19 -1.90
C LEU A 122 4.98 -0.50 -3.10
N LEU A 123 4.38 -1.59 -3.54
CA LEU A 123 4.91 -2.43 -4.63
C LEU A 123 4.25 -2.00 -5.95
N HIS A 124 5.05 -1.43 -6.85
CA HIS A 124 4.64 -0.89 -8.16
C HIS A 124 3.48 0.12 -8.09
N PRO A 125 3.58 1.17 -7.26
CA PRO A 125 2.56 2.18 -7.14
C PRO A 125 2.51 3.11 -8.36
N MET A 126 1.29 3.61 -8.63
CA MET A 126 1.00 4.75 -9.49
C MET A 126 -0.05 5.62 -8.82
N TYR A 127 0.06 6.95 -8.89
CA TYR A 127 -0.92 7.82 -8.26
C TYR A 127 -1.38 8.92 -9.21
N PRO A 128 -2.66 8.96 -9.62
CA PRO A 128 -3.13 9.82 -10.69
C PRO A 128 -3.33 11.28 -10.28
N ILE A 129 -3.66 11.53 -9.01
CA ILE A 129 -4.02 12.86 -8.52
C ILE A 129 -2.78 13.73 -8.35
N ASN A 130 -2.86 14.97 -8.80
CA ASN A 130 -1.83 15.96 -8.55
C ASN A 130 -1.95 16.50 -7.12
N VAL A 131 -0.94 16.21 -6.32
CA VAL A 131 -0.82 16.75 -4.95
C VAL A 131 0.36 17.73 -4.95
N VAL A 132 0.12 18.97 -4.57
CA VAL A 132 1.16 20.00 -4.54
C VAL A 132 1.89 19.99 -3.21
N ASN A 133 1.18 19.92 -2.09
CA ASN A 133 1.74 19.85 -0.74
C ASN A 133 0.92 18.88 0.11
N SER A 134 1.58 18.08 0.92
CA SER A 134 0.94 17.19 1.90
C SER A 134 1.75 17.12 3.18
N GLU A 135 1.27 17.77 4.23
CA GLU A 135 1.86 17.66 5.57
C GLU A 135 1.74 16.23 6.14
N HIS A 136 0.82 15.40 5.61
CA HIS A 136 0.62 14.02 6.07
C HIS A 136 1.78 13.09 5.70
N LEU A 137 2.49 13.37 4.59
CA LEU A 137 3.66 12.60 4.19
C LEU A 137 4.92 12.93 4.99
N LYS A 138 4.92 14.04 5.72
CA LYS A 138 6.05 14.42 6.56
C LYS A 138 6.30 13.38 7.65
N ASN A 139 7.57 12.99 7.76
CA ASN A 139 8.03 11.96 8.69
C ASN A 139 7.40 10.57 8.44
N THR A 140 6.93 10.30 7.23
CA THR A 140 6.57 8.93 6.81
C THR A 140 7.82 8.19 6.35
N GLU A 141 7.79 6.87 6.48
CA GLU A 141 8.81 5.95 6.00
C GLU A 141 8.19 5.01 4.97
N SER A 142 8.75 4.98 3.78
CA SER A 142 8.22 4.15 2.70
C SER A 142 9.31 3.35 2.01
N PHE A 143 9.02 2.08 1.77
CA PHE A 143 9.77 1.25 0.82
C PHE A 143 8.96 1.12 -0.47
N MET A 144 9.56 1.38 -1.62
CA MET A 144 8.86 1.34 -2.90
C MET A 144 9.60 0.50 -3.92
N THR A 145 8.86 -0.22 -4.77
CA THR A 145 9.44 -0.91 -5.93
C THR A 145 8.83 -0.40 -7.22
N PHE A 146 9.60 -0.42 -8.30
CA PHE A 146 9.18 0.08 -9.62
C PHE A 146 9.81 -0.76 -10.73
N GLY A 147 9.07 -1.01 -11.80
CA GLY A 147 9.59 -1.73 -12.97
C GLY A 147 10.21 -0.81 -14.01
N THR A 148 11.42 -1.14 -14.51
CA THR A 148 12.07 -0.38 -15.60
C THR A 148 11.42 -0.63 -16.96
N HIS A 149 10.77 -1.79 -17.14
CA HIS A 149 10.03 -2.20 -18.33
C HIS A 149 8.61 -2.63 -17.97
N ASP A 150 8.00 -1.90 -17.03
CA ASP A 150 6.65 -2.16 -16.56
C ASP A 150 5.64 -1.77 -17.67
N PRO A 151 4.84 -2.74 -18.19
CA PRO A 151 3.86 -2.46 -19.22
C PRO A 151 2.61 -1.74 -18.69
N ILE A 152 2.42 -1.66 -17.36
CA ILE A 152 1.24 -1.09 -16.71
C ILE A 152 1.54 0.29 -16.14
N VAL A 153 2.69 0.44 -15.47
CA VAL A 153 3.12 1.70 -14.83
C VAL A 153 4.32 2.28 -15.55
N PRO A 154 4.14 3.31 -16.38
CA PRO A 154 5.25 3.98 -17.04
C PRO A 154 6.25 4.57 -16.03
N ILE A 155 7.55 4.55 -16.36
CA ILE A 155 8.63 5.11 -15.53
C ILE A 155 8.32 6.54 -15.07
N LYS A 156 7.68 7.35 -15.92
CA LYS A 156 7.29 8.72 -15.59
C LYS A 156 6.36 8.75 -14.38
N GLU A 157 5.38 7.84 -14.31
CA GLU A 157 4.43 7.76 -13.21
C GLU A 157 5.10 7.21 -11.94
N SER A 158 6.01 6.24 -12.06
CA SER A 158 6.85 5.76 -10.95
C SER A 158 7.65 6.90 -10.33
N ARG A 159 8.34 7.70 -11.14
CA ARG A 159 9.08 8.88 -10.68
C ARG A 159 8.20 9.94 -10.04
N ARG A 160 6.95 10.09 -10.53
CA ARG A 160 5.99 11.02 -9.96
C ARG A 160 5.62 10.64 -8.53
N VAL A 161 5.42 9.34 -8.25
CA VAL A 161 5.16 8.86 -6.88
C VAL A 161 6.38 9.07 -5.99
N LEU A 162 7.59 8.75 -6.46
CA LEU A 162 8.83 9.04 -5.73
C LEU A 162 8.96 10.51 -5.35
N ASN A 163 8.76 11.41 -6.32
CA ASN A 163 8.85 12.84 -6.10
C ASN A 163 7.78 13.33 -5.13
N LEU A 164 6.54 12.81 -5.24
CA LEU A 164 5.45 13.16 -4.33
C LEU A 164 5.85 12.95 -2.87
N PHE A 165 6.45 11.82 -2.54
CA PHE A 165 6.89 11.56 -1.16
C PHE A 165 8.12 12.38 -0.78
N ALA A 166 9.15 12.42 -1.62
CA ALA A 166 10.40 13.14 -1.34
C ALA A 166 10.19 14.65 -1.18
N GLU A 167 9.40 15.28 -2.06
CA GLU A 167 9.09 16.71 -2.01
C GLU A 167 8.23 17.09 -0.80
N ASN A 168 7.50 16.13 -0.24
CA ASN A 168 6.69 16.31 0.97
C ASN A 168 7.38 15.75 2.25
N HIS A 169 8.70 15.64 2.23
CA HIS A 169 9.53 15.26 3.39
C HIS A 169 9.26 13.84 3.94
N GLY A 170 8.78 12.93 3.10
CA GLY A 170 8.75 11.50 3.40
C GLY A 170 10.14 10.88 3.18
N ASP A 171 10.53 9.95 4.06
CA ASP A 171 11.72 9.12 3.88
C ASP A 171 11.39 7.95 2.94
N VAL A 172 12.06 7.88 1.79
CA VAL A 172 11.79 6.89 0.76
C VAL A 172 13.02 6.07 0.45
N THR A 173 12.92 4.77 0.68
CA THR A 173 13.85 3.76 0.15
C THR A 173 13.18 3.09 -1.06
N TYR A 174 13.91 2.89 -2.16
CA TYR A 174 13.31 2.28 -3.34
C TYR A 174 14.24 1.37 -4.11
N VAL A 175 13.63 0.44 -4.86
CA VAL A 175 14.33 -0.51 -5.73
C VAL A 175 13.68 -0.52 -7.12
N TRP A 176 14.49 -0.59 -8.17
CA TRP A 176 14.03 -0.82 -9.54
C TRP A 176 14.13 -2.30 -9.89
N THR A 177 13.02 -2.87 -10.33
CA THR A 177 12.90 -4.21 -10.89
C THR A 177 12.76 -4.18 -12.41
N GLN A 178 12.55 -5.33 -13.06
CA GLN A 178 12.41 -5.38 -14.52
C GLN A 178 10.99 -5.06 -15.00
N SER A 179 9.96 -5.58 -14.32
CA SER A 179 8.58 -5.54 -14.79
C SER A 179 7.60 -5.22 -13.66
N HIS A 180 6.29 -5.37 -13.94
CA HIS A 180 5.22 -5.19 -12.94
C HIS A 180 5.05 -6.38 -11.98
N GLN A 181 5.61 -7.54 -12.33
CA GLN A 181 5.48 -8.75 -11.53
C GLN A 181 6.30 -8.68 -10.25
N LEU A 182 5.69 -9.13 -9.14
CA LEU A 182 6.38 -9.27 -7.87
C LEU A 182 7.50 -10.32 -7.97
N THR A 183 8.66 -9.98 -7.45
CA THR A 183 9.83 -10.87 -7.41
C THR A 183 10.24 -11.17 -5.96
N TYR A 184 10.94 -12.29 -5.78
CA TYR A 184 11.47 -12.64 -4.46
C TYR A 184 12.49 -11.60 -3.98
N GLU A 185 13.30 -11.07 -4.89
CA GLU A 185 14.33 -10.08 -4.58
C GLU A 185 13.75 -8.81 -3.97
N GLU A 186 12.67 -8.27 -4.54
CA GLU A 186 12.06 -7.04 -3.99
C GLU A 186 11.40 -7.26 -2.63
N ILE A 187 10.81 -8.45 -2.39
CA ILE A 187 10.26 -8.80 -1.08
C ILE A 187 11.40 -8.98 -0.06
N SER A 188 12.52 -9.59 -0.46
CA SER A 188 13.72 -9.71 0.38
C SER A 188 14.30 -8.34 0.77
N GLU A 189 14.36 -7.38 -0.17
CA GLU A 189 14.82 -6.02 0.12
C GLU A 189 13.83 -5.27 1.04
N ALA A 190 12.52 -5.44 0.84
CA ALA A 190 11.50 -4.88 1.72
C ALA A 190 11.63 -5.43 3.16
N LYS A 191 11.92 -6.74 3.30
CA LYS A 191 12.17 -7.37 4.60
C LYS A 191 13.38 -6.77 5.30
N LYS A 192 14.52 -6.64 4.61
CA LYS A 192 15.73 -6.00 5.15
C LYS A 192 15.46 -4.55 5.58
N TRP A 193 14.68 -3.82 4.79
CA TRP A 193 14.30 -2.46 5.13
C TRP A 193 13.49 -2.40 6.43
N LEU A 194 12.51 -3.30 6.62
CA LEU A 194 11.74 -3.40 7.86
C LEU A 194 12.64 -3.72 9.07
N GLU A 195 13.56 -4.67 8.93
CA GLU A 195 14.47 -5.08 10.00
C GLU A 195 15.40 -3.94 10.44
N ASN A 196 15.92 -3.15 9.48
CA ASN A 196 16.82 -2.02 9.75
C ASN A 196 16.11 -0.83 10.42
N LYS A 197 14.81 -0.68 10.24
CA LYS A 197 14.02 0.40 10.85
C LYS A 197 13.52 0.08 12.26
N HIS A 198 13.66 -1.18 12.69
CA HIS A 198 13.34 -1.62 14.06
C HIS A 198 14.59 -1.84 14.94
N SER A 199 15.78 -1.59 14.40
CA SER A 199 17.07 -1.61 15.11
C SER A 199 17.44 -0.22 15.63
#